data_166a428306468da8e94ece20937b91a3
#
_entry.id   166a428306468da8e94ece20937b91a3
#
_cell.length_a   1.000
_cell.length_b   1.000
_cell.length_c   1.000
_cell.angle_alpha   90.00
_cell.angle_beta   90.00
_cell.angle_gamma   90.00
#
_symmetry.space_group_name_H-M   'P 1'
#
loop_
_entity.id
_entity.type
_entity.pdbx_description
1 polymer ?
#
loop_
_entity_poly.entity_id
_entity_poly.type
_entity_poly.pdbx_seq_one_letter_code
_entity_poly.pdbx_strand_id
1 'polypeptide(L)'
;MRILMVSDVYFPRVNGVSTSIETFRKTLAGQGVEVRLVVPRYGDEPDEPGIVRVAGRPVRGDREDRLVGWRAMHRAVLEAAQDCDLIHIQTPFIAQYAGLKAARKLGLPVVATYHTLFEEYLQHYAPFLPAGWLKGQARALSRRQCNALDAVIVPSTAMQQRLTSYGVSVPLHVLPTGIPLAQFAAGNGPAFRYKHGILSTRPIALFVGRVAHEKNIGFLLDALIHARQLRPDILLVVAGEGPAMNDLKAQVKTLGLRDAVQFIGYLDRQQALPDCYAAADAFVFASRTETQGLVLLEAMAAGLPVIALSEMGTTDILAPGRGAISPPAEPKVFGETLGHFLNRPGTWRHLREEAPVYAQEWSDVSMAARLASLYRELASLKIAPERPLTAAA
;
A
#
# COMPACT_ATOMS: atom_id res chain seq x y z
N MET A 1 -24.62 -3.72 -10.49
CA MET A 1 -23.85 -2.48 -10.76
C MET A 1 -22.54 -2.88 -11.40
N ARG A 2 -22.12 -2.16 -12.47
CA ARG A 2 -20.87 -2.46 -13.19
C ARG A 2 -19.93 -1.25 -13.14
N ILE A 3 -18.69 -1.47 -12.71
CA ILE A 3 -17.68 -0.42 -12.54
C ILE A 3 -16.49 -0.70 -13.46
N LEU A 4 -16.00 0.35 -14.12
CA LEU A 4 -14.75 0.27 -14.85
C LEU A 4 -13.61 0.81 -13.98
N MET A 5 -12.66 -0.04 -13.61
CA MET A 5 -11.38 0.39 -13.04
C MET A 5 -10.34 0.60 -14.16
N VAL A 6 -9.56 1.68 -14.07
CA VAL A 6 -8.52 2.02 -15.04
C VAL A 6 -7.20 2.27 -14.32
N SER A 7 -6.12 1.61 -14.77
CA SER A 7 -4.81 1.75 -14.15
C SER A 7 -3.67 1.72 -15.16
N ASP A 8 -2.59 2.44 -14.88
CA ASP A 8 -1.31 2.36 -15.62
C ASP A 8 -0.40 1.23 -15.11
N VAL A 9 -0.82 0.54 -14.02
CA VAL A 9 -0.07 -0.57 -13.41
C VAL A 9 -1.02 -1.66 -12.92
N TYR A 10 -0.62 -2.92 -13.13
CA TYR A 10 -1.34 -4.09 -12.63
C TYR A 10 -0.43 -5.32 -12.66
N PHE A 11 -0.92 -6.48 -12.18
CA PHE A 11 -0.16 -7.72 -12.29
C PHE A 11 0.24 -8.06 -13.73
N PRO A 12 1.46 -8.61 -13.91
CA PRO A 12 2.36 -9.25 -12.95
C PRO A 12 3.21 -8.31 -12.09
N ARG A 13 3.16 -6.97 -12.29
CA ARG A 13 3.87 -6.04 -11.43
C ARG A 13 3.23 -5.99 -10.04
N VAL A 14 3.95 -6.50 -9.04
CA VAL A 14 3.49 -6.53 -7.64
C VAL A 14 3.86 -5.24 -6.93
N ASN A 15 2.85 -4.48 -6.54
CA ASN A 15 2.97 -3.30 -5.69
C ASN A 15 1.65 -3.02 -4.93
N GLY A 16 1.63 -2.00 -4.08
CA GLY A 16 0.44 -1.65 -3.30
C GLY A 16 -0.80 -1.33 -4.15
N VAL A 17 -0.61 -0.70 -5.31
CA VAL A 17 -1.71 -0.36 -6.24
C VAL A 17 -2.31 -1.63 -6.86
N SER A 18 -1.46 -2.50 -7.43
CA SER A 18 -1.91 -3.76 -8.03
C SER A 18 -2.61 -4.66 -7.00
N THR A 19 -2.05 -4.72 -5.78
CA THR A 19 -2.67 -5.48 -4.67
C THR A 19 -4.03 -4.90 -4.29
N SER A 20 -4.16 -3.58 -4.19
CA SER A 20 -5.43 -2.91 -3.88
C SER A 20 -6.49 -3.17 -4.94
N ILE A 21 -6.14 -3.00 -6.22
CA ILE A 21 -7.05 -3.26 -7.34
C ILE A 21 -7.57 -4.69 -7.30
N GLU A 22 -6.66 -5.67 -7.15
CA GLU A 22 -7.04 -7.08 -7.16
C GLU A 22 -7.87 -7.48 -5.96
N THR A 23 -7.55 -6.96 -4.77
CA THR A 23 -8.33 -7.18 -3.56
C THR A 23 -9.77 -6.71 -3.76
N PHE A 24 -9.96 -5.46 -4.20
CA PHE A 24 -11.30 -4.93 -4.46
C PHE A 24 -12.00 -5.64 -5.61
N ARG A 25 -11.31 -5.95 -6.71
CA ARG A 25 -11.90 -6.66 -7.86
C ARG A 25 -12.52 -7.99 -7.45
N LYS A 26 -11.79 -8.77 -6.64
CA LYS A 26 -12.27 -10.07 -6.14
C LYS A 26 -13.42 -9.95 -5.16
N THR A 27 -13.33 -9.01 -4.23
CA THR A 27 -14.25 -8.95 -3.08
C THR A 27 -15.54 -8.19 -3.42
N LEU A 28 -15.50 -7.22 -4.35
CA LEU A 28 -16.67 -6.46 -4.80
C LEU A 28 -17.74 -7.34 -5.48
N ALA A 29 -17.35 -8.45 -6.11
CA ALA A 29 -18.30 -9.41 -6.68
C ALA A 29 -19.31 -9.91 -5.63
N GLY A 30 -18.85 -10.20 -4.39
CA GLY A 30 -19.70 -10.55 -3.26
C GLY A 30 -20.63 -9.44 -2.77
N GLN A 31 -20.39 -8.18 -3.20
CA GLN A 31 -21.20 -7.02 -2.91
C GLN A 31 -22.17 -6.65 -4.06
N GLY A 32 -22.32 -7.52 -5.07
CA GLY A 32 -23.15 -7.27 -6.25
C GLY A 32 -22.59 -6.19 -7.19
N VAL A 33 -21.27 -5.98 -7.17
CA VAL A 33 -20.55 -5.05 -8.06
C VAL A 33 -19.64 -5.84 -8.99
N GLU A 34 -19.92 -5.79 -10.30
CA GLU A 34 -19.06 -6.33 -11.35
C GLU A 34 -17.97 -5.31 -11.67
N VAL A 35 -16.70 -5.73 -11.62
CA VAL A 35 -15.55 -4.89 -11.93
C VAL A 35 -14.97 -5.29 -13.29
N ARG A 36 -14.97 -4.35 -14.24
CA ARG A 36 -14.11 -4.42 -15.42
C ARG A 36 -12.82 -3.67 -15.16
N LEU A 37 -11.74 -4.09 -15.81
CA LEU A 37 -10.42 -3.52 -15.60
C LEU A 37 -9.75 -3.26 -16.94
N VAL A 38 -9.23 -2.03 -17.13
CA VAL A 38 -8.38 -1.67 -18.28
C VAL A 38 -6.98 -1.35 -17.73
N VAL A 39 -5.99 -2.14 -18.18
CA VAL A 39 -4.61 -2.13 -17.64
C VAL A 39 -3.57 -2.38 -18.74
N PRO A 40 -2.28 -2.09 -18.49
CA PRO A 40 -1.20 -2.46 -19.42
C PRO A 40 -1.06 -3.98 -19.61
N ARG A 41 -0.61 -4.39 -20.78
CA ARG A 41 -0.07 -5.72 -21.06
C ARG A 41 1.45 -5.70 -20.84
N TYR A 42 1.96 -6.66 -20.11
CA TYR A 42 3.38 -6.76 -19.77
C TYR A 42 4.14 -7.77 -20.64
N GLY A 43 3.46 -8.82 -21.08
CA GLY A 43 3.98 -9.93 -21.90
C GLY A 43 2.86 -10.79 -22.45
N ASP A 44 2.97 -12.09 -22.27
CA ASP A 44 2.02 -13.09 -22.76
C ASP A 44 1.03 -13.52 -21.66
N GLU A 45 0.55 -12.57 -20.87
CA GLU A 45 -0.47 -12.85 -19.86
C GLU A 45 -1.73 -13.41 -20.55
N PRO A 46 -2.36 -14.44 -19.93
CA PRO A 46 -3.60 -15.00 -20.45
C PRO A 46 -4.73 -13.95 -20.45
N ASP A 47 -5.64 -14.09 -21.38
CA ASP A 47 -6.85 -13.28 -21.38
C ASP A 47 -7.77 -13.74 -20.24
N GLU A 48 -8.15 -12.79 -19.40
CA GLU A 48 -9.03 -13.03 -18.25
C GLU A 48 -10.37 -12.29 -18.47
N PRO A 49 -11.51 -12.94 -18.19
CA PRO A 49 -12.81 -12.27 -18.26
C PRO A 49 -12.84 -11.00 -17.40
N GLY A 50 -13.30 -9.90 -17.99
CA GLY A 50 -13.39 -8.61 -17.31
C GLY A 50 -12.09 -7.81 -17.28
N ILE A 51 -10.97 -8.33 -17.82
CA ILE A 51 -9.69 -7.58 -17.90
C ILE A 51 -9.34 -7.31 -19.37
N VAL A 52 -9.24 -6.03 -19.72
CA VAL A 52 -8.78 -5.55 -21.02
C VAL A 52 -7.32 -5.10 -20.87
N ARG A 53 -6.40 -5.82 -21.50
CA ARG A 53 -4.96 -5.52 -21.48
C ARG A 53 -4.55 -4.73 -22.72
N VAL A 54 -4.00 -3.54 -22.50
CA VAL A 54 -3.59 -2.61 -23.56
C VAL A 54 -2.08 -2.73 -23.78
N ALA A 55 -1.66 -2.95 -25.01
CA ALA A 55 -0.24 -3.06 -25.35
C ALA A 55 0.54 -1.81 -24.95
N GLY A 56 1.66 -2.00 -24.27
CA GLY A 56 2.56 -0.97 -23.80
C GLY A 56 4.01 -1.28 -24.14
N ARG A 57 4.90 -0.28 -24.02
CA ARG A 57 6.35 -0.43 -24.18
C ARG A 57 7.02 -0.37 -22.81
N PRO A 58 8.12 -1.13 -22.57
CA PRO A 58 8.90 -0.99 -21.35
C PRO A 58 9.39 0.45 -21.16
N VAL A 59 9.36 0.93 -19.92
CA VAL A 59 9.92 2.24 -19.58
C VAL A 59 11.45 2.15 -19.58
N ARG A 60 12.11 3.13 -20.20
CA ARG A 60 13.57 3.17 -20.27
C ARG A 60 14.13 3.43 -18.86
N GLY A 61 14.86 2.47 -18.32
CA GLY A 61 15.40 2.53 -16.95
C GLY A 61 14.57 1.82 -15.88
N ASP A 62 13.31 1.50 -16.16
CA ASP A 62 12.47 0.64 -15.32
C ASP A 62 11.75 -0.40 -16.18
N ARG A 63 12.30 -1.63 -16.20
CA ARG A 63 11.76 -2.73 -17.02
C ARG A 63 10.45 -3.29 -16.49
N GLU A 64 10.11 -2.97 -15.25
CA GLU A 64 8.89 -3.45 -14.59
C GLU A 64 7.67 -2.61 -14.96
N ASP A 65 7.85 -1.35 -15.38
CA ASP A 65 6.76 -0.47 -15.78
C ASP A 65 6.52 -0.47 -17.29
N ARG A 66 5.29 -0.13 -17.69
CA ARG A 66 4.83 -0.06 -19.09
C ARG A 66 4.26 1.32 -19.39
N LEU A 67 4.73 1.89 -20.47
CA LEU A 67 4.16 3.11 -21.04
C LEU A 67 3.14 2.71 -22.13
N VAL A 68 1.88 2.97 -21.87
CA VAL A 68 0.78 2.73 -22.82
C VAL A 68 0.54 4.00 -23.64
N GLY A 69 0.27 3.82 -24.94
CA GLY A 69 -0.06 4.96 -25.81
C GLY A 69 -1.45 5.55 -25.47
N TRP A 70 -1.52 6.89 -25.40
CA TRP A 70 -2.75 7.61 -25.08
C TRP A 70 -3.97 7.14 -25.90
N ARG A 71 -3.83 7.05 -27.24
CA ARG A 71 -4.94 6.67 -28.13
C ARG A 71 -5.44 5.25 -27.87
N ALA A 72 -4.53 4.33 -27.61
CA ALA A 72 -4.86 2.93 -27.31
C ALA A 72 -5.60 2.81 -25.97
N MET A 73 -5.06 3.43 -24.91
CA MET A 73 -5.69 3.45 -23.60
C MET A 73 -7.09 4.09 -23.66
N HIS A 74 -7.21 5.28 -24.27
CA HIS A 74 -8.49 5.97 -24.35
C HIS A 74 -9.55 5.19 -25.13
N ARG A 75 -9.17 4.52 -26.24
CA ARG A 75 -10.10 3.66 -26.99
C ARG A 75 -10.57 2.51 -26.12
N ALA A 76 -9.66 1.76 -25.50
CA ALA A 76 -9.98 0.63 -24.64
C ALA A 76 -10.89 1.03 -23.48
N VAL A 77 -10.58 2.15 -22.81
CA VAL A 77 -11.39 2.69 -21.70
C VAL A 77 -12.78 3.08 -22.20
N LEU A 78 -12.89 3.76 -23.34
CA LEU A 78 -14.18 4.19 -23.88
C LEU A 78 -15.07 3.01 -24.30
N GLU A 79 -14.48 1.97 -24.88
CA GLU A 79 -15.19 0.75 -25.27
C GLU A 79 -15.65 -0.04 -24.03
N ALA A 80 -14.76 -0.22 -23.04
CA ALA A 80 -15.06 -0.96 -21.81
C ALA A 80 -16.07 -0.24 -20.90
N ALA A 81 -16.20 1.10 -21.00
CA ALA A 81 -17.08 1.89 -20.16
C ALA A 81 -18.53 2.00 -20.65
N GLN A 82 -18.85 1.53 -21.86
CA GLN A 82 -20.16 1.78 -22.53
C GLN A 82 -21.38 1.37 -21.70
N ASP A 83 -21.27 0.28 -20.96
CA ASP A 83 -22.32 -0.30 -20.12
C ASP A 83 -21.96 -0.32 -18.63
N CYS A 84 -21.05 0.59 -18.22
CA CYS A 84 -20.67 0.79 -16.83
C CYS A 84 -21.44 1.95 -16.18
N ASP A 85 -21.62 1.85 -14.88
CA ASP A 85 -22.32 2.86 -14.08
C ASP A 85 -21.37 3.96 -13.56
N LEU A 86 -20.05 3.67 -13.49
CA LEU A 86 -19.02 4.57 -12.93
C LEU A 86 -17.63 4.18 -13.45
N ILE A 87 -16.74 5.17 -13.56
CA ILE A 87 -15.30 4.96 -13.82
C ILE A 87 -14.49 5.24 -12.54
N HIS A 88 -13.65 4.27 -12.12
CA HIS A 88 -12.73 4.39 -10.99
C HIS A 88 -11.28 4.36 -11.47
N ILE A 89 -10.60 5.48 -11.36
CA ILE A 89 -9.20 5.67 -11.77
C ILE A 89 -8.28 5.27 -10.62
N GLN A 90 -7.24 4.46 -10.92
CA GLN A 90 -6.32 3.94 -9.92
C GLN A 90 -4.93 4.60 -9.95
N THR A 91 -4.60 5.27 -11.05
CA THR A 91 -3.28 5.89 -11.24
C THR A 91 -3.40 7.24 -11.97
N PRO A 92 -2.53 8.22 -11.66
CA PRO A 92 -2.68 9.60 -12.11
C PRO A 92 -1.98 9.91 -13.46
N PHE A 93 -1.58 8.88 -14.22
CA PHE A 93 -0.86 9.06 -15.48
C PHE A 93 -1.83 9.01 -16.67
N ILE A 94 -1.61 8.12 -17.63
CA ILE A 94 -2.46 8.00 -18.82
C ILE A 94 -3.87 7.55 -18.46
N ALA A 95 -4.01 6.64 -17.49
CA ALA A 95 -5.29 6.18 -16.98
C ALA A 95 -6.18 7.33 -16.46
N GLN A 96 -5.59 8.30 -15.76
CA GLN A 96 -6.30 9.50 -15.25
C GLN A 96 -7.00 10.26 -16.40
N TYR A 97 -6.24 10.60 -17.42
CA TYR A 97 -6.78 11.41 -18.51
C TYR A 97 -7.72 10.61 -19.42
N ALA A 98 -7.44 9.32 -19.64
CA ALA A 98 -8.29 8.44 -20.45
C ALA A 98 -9.63 8.19 -19.75
N GLY A 99 -9.62 7.88 -18.47
CA GLY A 99 -10.80 7.68 -17.63
C GLY A 99 -11.67 8.93 -17.56
N LEU A 100 -11.07 10.08 -17.24
CA LEU A 100 -11.76 11.36 -17.16
C LEU A 100 -12.43 11.76 -18.49
N LYS A 101 -11.71 11.58 -19.62
CA LYS A 101 -12.26 11.91 -20.94
C LYS A 101 -13.40 10.97 -21.35
N ALA A 102 -13.29 9.67 -21.05
CA ALA A 102 -14.35 8.70 -21.30
C ALA A 102 -15.59 8.99 -20.43
N ALA A 103 -15.40 9.27 -19.13
CA ALA A 103 -16.47 9.63 -18.22
C ALA A 103 -17.28 10.84 -18.71
N ARG A 104 -16.58 11.91 -19.10
CA ARG A 104 -17.22 13.11 -19.65
C ARG A 104 -18.00 12.83 -20.93
N LYS A 105 -17.45 11.99 -21.84
CA LYS A 105 -18.10 11.64 -23.09
C LYS A 105 -19.37 10.80 -22.90
N LEU A 106 -19.36 9.89 -21.93
CA LEU A 106 -20.45 8.96 -21.64
C LEU A 106 -21.41 9.48 -20.56
N GLY A 107 -21.10 10.64 -19.98
CA GLY A 107 -21.87 11.17 -18.89
C GLY A 107 -21.74 10.33 -17.59
N LEU A 108 -20.69 9.59 -17.32
CA LEU A 108 -20.50 8.73 -16.15
C LEU A 108 -19.85 9.45 -14.96
N PRO A 109 -20.20 9.12 -13.72
CA PRO A 109 -19.42 9.54 -12.55
C PRO A 109 -17.99 9.03 -12.61
N VAL A 110 -17.05 9.82 -12.12
CA VAL A 110 -15.63 9.45 -12.08
C VAL A 110 -15.02 9.71 -10.72
N VAL A 111 -14.43 8.67 -10.14
CA VAL A 111 -13.72 8.72 -8.86
C VAL A 111 -12.30 8.23 -9.08
N ALA A 112 -11.37 8.68 -8.25
CA ALA A 112 -10.01 8.11 -8.23
C ALA A 112 -9.58 7.72 -6.82
N THR A 113 -8.77 6.66 -6.70
CA THR A 113 -8.02 6.37 -5.46
C THR A 113 -6.62 6.99 -5.55
N TYR A 114 -6.28 7.78 -4.54
CA TYR A 114 -4.98 8.43 -4.43
C TYR A 114 -4.01 7.53 -3.65
N HIS A 115 -3.32 6.62 -4.35
CA HIS A 115 -2.46 5.61 -3.74
C HIS A 115 -1.08 6.10 -3.34
N THR A 116 -0.55 7.16 -3.99
CA THR A 116 0.87 7.51 -3.92
C THR A 116 1.06 8.99 -3.64
N LEU A 117 1.91 9.31 -2.67
CA LEU A 117 2.29 10.68 -2.34
C LEU A 117 3.40 11.16 -3.31
N PHE A 118 2.98 11.77 -4.45
CA PHE A 118 3.90 12.14 -5.54
C PHE A 118 5.00 13.11 -5.13
N GLU A 119 4.75 14.01 -4.20
CA GLU A 119 5.74 15.01 -3.79
C GLU A 119 7.01 14.39 -3.19
N GLU A 120 6.90 13.19 -2.61
CA GLU A 120 8.06 12.49 -2.03
C GLU A 120 8.84 11.70 -3.10
N TYR A 121 8.18 11.30 -4.20
CA TYR A 121 8.81 10.51 -5.26
C TYR A 121 9.48 11.35 -6.34
N LEU A 122 8.99 12.56 -6.64
CA LEU A 122 9.51 13.39 -7.73
C LEU A 122 10.99 13.77 -7.58
N GLN A 123 11.48 13.91 -6.35
CA GLN A 123 12.91 14.17 -6.11
C GLN A 123 13.82 13.06 -6.62
N HIS A 124 13.37 11.81 -6.58
CA HIS A 124 14.14 10.66 -7.08
C HIS A 124 14.21 10.64 -8.62
N TYR A 125 13.20 11.18 -9.31
CA TYR A 125 13.16 11.25 -10.78
C TYR A 125 13.82 12.49 -11.35
N ALA A 126 13.93 13.58 -10.59
CA ALA A 126 14.51 14.83 -11.06
C ALA A 126 15.42 15.47 -9.98
N PRO A 127 16.53 14.81 -9.60
CA PRO A 127 17.41 15.26 -8.51
C PRO A 127 18.11 16.60 -8.80
N PHE A 128 18.11 17.04 -10.07
CA PHE A 128 18.76 18.29 -10.49
C PHE A 128 17.91 19.54 -10.28
N LEU A 129 16.62 19.38 -9.95
CA LEU A 129 15.69 20.50 -9.75
C LEU A 129 15.52 20.84 -8.26
N PRO A 130 15.30 22.12 -7.92
CA PRO A 130 15.09 22.51 -6.54
C PRO A 130 13.89 21.77 -5.92
N ALA A 131 14.12 21.12 -4.78
CA ALA A 131 13.13 20.28 -4.11
C ALA A 131 11.80 21.02 -3.81
N GLY A 132 11.88 22.27 -3.36
CA GLY A 132 10.69 23.10 -3.07
C GLY A 132 9.83 23.38 -4.29
N TRP A 133 10.48 23.63 -5.45
CA TRP A 133 9.78 23.85 -6.71
C TRP A 133 9.09 22.57 -7.20
N LEU A 134 9.79 21.43 -7.17
CA LEU A 134 9.21 20.13 -7.54
C LEU A 134 8.01 19.77 -6.69
N LYS A 135 8.11 19.96 -5.36
CA LYS A 135 6.99 19.72 -4.43
C LYS A 135 5.81 20.65 -4.75
N GLY A 136 6.07 21.93 -5.06
CA GLY A 136 5.03 22.88 -5.47
C GLY A 136 4.30 22.43 -6.74
N GLN A 137 5.04 21.99 -7.77
CA GLN A 137 4.44 21.47 -9.01
C GLN A 137 3.64 20.18 -8.79
N ALA A 138 4.17 19.25 -7.98
CA ALA A 138 3.46 18.04 -7.61
C ALA A 138 2.11 18.32 -6.93
N ARG A 139 2.11 19.26 -5.97
CA ARG A 139 0.89 19.68 -5.26
C ARG A 139 -0.12 20.34 -6.20
N ALA A 140 0.34 21.24 -7.07
CA ALA A 140 -0.52 21.89 -8.07
C ALA A 140 -1.13 20.87 -9.06
N LEU A 141 -0.32 19.91 -9.52
CA LEU A 141 -0.79 18.82 -10.39
C LEU A 141 -1.82 17.95 -9.67
N SER A 142 -1.51 17.48 -8.44
CA SER A 142 -2.43 16.65 -7.65
C SER A 142 -3.76 17.37 -7.40
N ARG A 143 -3.72 18.67 -7.02
CA ARG A 143 -4.92 19.49 -6.84
C ARG A 143 -5.74 19.55 -8.14
N ARG A 144 -5.12 19.84 -9.29
CA ARG A 144 -5.81 19.94 -10.59
C ARG A 144 -6.43 18.61 -10.99
N GLN A 145 -5.72 17.50 -10.82
CA GLN A 145 -6.20 16.17 -11.16
C GLN A 145 -7.37 15.75 -10.27
N CYS A 146 -7.26 15.94 -8.95
CA CYS A 146 -8.30 15.59 -8.00
C CYS A 146 -9.56 16.44 -8.22
N ASN A 147 -9.42 17.77 -8.38
CA ASN A 147 -10.57 18.68 -8.59
C ASN A 147 -11.28 18.50 -9.93
N ALA A 148 -10.75 17.69 -10.85
CA ALA A 148 -11.42 17.33 -12.10
C ALA A 148 -12.37 16.13 -11.98
N LEU A 149 -12.42 15.48 -10.81
CA LEU A 149 -13.19 14.27 -10.48
C LEU A 149 -14.47 14.63 -9.71
N ASP A 150 -15.39 13.68 -9.57
CA ASP A 150 -16.59 13.85 -8.73
C ASP A 150 -16.29 13.55 -7.24
N ALA A 151 -15.33 12.67 -6.97
CA ALA A 151 -14.82 12.38 -5.62
C ALA A 151 -13.42 11.77 -5.69
N VAL A 152 -12.70 11.78 -4.56
CA VAL A 152 -11.40 11.11 -4.41
C VAL A 152 -11.43 10.21 -3.18
N ILE A 153 -10.95 8.98 -3.35
CA ILE A 153 -10.71 8.03 -2.27
C ILE A 153 -9.27 8.17 -1.81
N VAL A 154 -9.08 8.24 -0.51
CA VAL A 154 -7.76 8.30 0.14
C VAL A 154 -7.61 7.16 1.13
N PRO A 155 -6.41 6.55 1.25
CA PRO A 155 -6.21 5.37 2.08
C PRO A 155 -6.12 5.68 3.59
N SER A 156 -6.00 6.95 3.98
CA SER A 156 -5.87 7.35 5.39
C SER A 156 -6.29 8.80 5.63
N THR A 157 -6.57 9.12 6.89
CA THR A 157 -6.88 10.49 7.36
C THR A 157 -5.71 11.44 7.11
N ALA A 158 -4.47 10.97 7.26
CA ALA A 158 -3.29 11.77 6.95
C ALA A 158 -3.25 12.18 5.46
N MET A 159 -3.62 11.27 4.55
CA MET A 159 -3.72 11.59 3.11
C MET A 159 -4.87 12.55 2.82
N GLN A 160 -6.01 12.41 3.49
CA GLN A 160 -7.12 13.36 3.38
C GLN A 160 -6.66 14.78 3.78
N GLN A 161 -6.05 14.93 4.94
CA GLN A 161 -5.52 16.22 5.42
C GLN A 161 -4.48 16.79 4.45
N ARG A 162 -3.61 15.95 3.90
CA ARG A 162 -2.59 16.36 2.93
C ARG A 162 -3.21 16.92 1.65
N LEU A 163 -4.17 16.23 1.06
CA LEU A 163 -4.86 16.70 -0.16
C LEU A 163 -5.71 17.95 0.11
N THR A 164 -6.35 18.04 1.26
CA THR A 164 -7.05 19.25 1.69
C THR A 164 -6.09 20.44 1.77
N SER A 165 -4.88 20.25 2.31
CA SER A 165 -3.85 21.29 2.38
C SER A 165 -3.32 21.73 1.00
N TYR A 166 -3.46 20.87 -0.04
CA TYR A 166 -3.14 21.24 -1.43
C TYR A 166 -4.25 22.05 -2.11
N GLY A 167 -5.41 22.20 -1.47
CA GLY A 167 -6.59 22.88 -2.02
C GLY A 167 -7.47 21.98 -2.89
N VAL A 168 -7.49 20.67 -2.59
CA VAL A 168 -8.49 19.77 -3.17
C VAL A 168 -9.84 20.09 -2.53
N SER A 169 -10.84 20.40 -3.36
CA SER A 169 -12.16 20.86 -2.95
C SER A 169 -13.30 19.87 -3.20
N VAL A 170 -13.05 18.81 -3.97
CA VAL A 170 -14.02 17.73 -4.16
C VAL A 170 -14.12 16.84 -2.91
N PRO A 171 -15.21 16.08 -2.72
CA PRO A 171 -15.34 15.16 -1.62
C PRO A 171 -14.17 14.18 -1.51
N LEU A 172 -13.57 14.08 -0.31
CA LEU A 172 -12.48 13.15 0.01
C LEU A 172 -12.99 12.08 0.96
N HIS A 173 -13.02 10.83 0.50
CA HIS A 173 -13.49 9.69 1.28
C HIS A 173 -12.32 8.86 1.80
N VAL A 174 -12.17 8.76 3.13
CA VAL A 174 -11.17 7.86 3.74
C VAL A 174 -11.69 6.43 3.64
N LEU A 175 -11.13 5.68 2.72
CA LEU A 175 -11.45 4.29 2.48
C LEU A 175 -10.17 3.51 2.15
N PRO A 176 -9.58 2.88 3.17
CA PRO A 176 -8.34 2.11 3.01
C PRO A 176 -8.58 0.82 2.19
N THR A 177 -7.49 0.27 1.66
CA THR A 177 -7.51 -1.08 1.09
C THR A 177 -7.67 -2.10 2.22
N GLY A 178 -8.62 -3.01 2.06
CA GLY A 178 -8.78 -4.14 2.98
C GLY A 178 -7.75 -5.25 2.74
N ILE A 179 -7.60 -6.13 3.70
CA ILE A 179 -6.68 -7.28 3.63
C ILE A 179 -7.44 -8.61 3.68
N PRO A 180 -6.99 -9.63 2.91
CA PRO A 180 -7.55 -10.97 2.96
C PRO A 180 -7.04 -11.70 4.22
N LEU A 181 -7.74 -11.53 5.34
CA LEU A 181 -7.34 -12.00 6.67
C LEU A 181 -6.98 -13.49 6.72
N ALA A 182 -7.81 -14.34 6.10
CA ALA A 182 -7.61 -15.80 6.11
C ALA A 182 -6.26 -16.22 5.50
N GLN A 183 -5.78 -15.47 4.52
CA GLN A 183 -4.50 -15.74 3.87
C GLN A 183 -3.33 -15.62 4.86
N PHE A 184 -3.35 -14.61 5.72
CA PHE A 184 -2.26 -14.34 6.66
C PHE A 184 -2.36 -15.14 7.97
N ALA A 185 -3.56 -15.58 8.33
CA ALA A 185 -3.78 -16.40 9.51
C ALA A 185 -3.30 -17.86 9.37
N ALA A 186 -3.03 -18.34 8.15
CA ALA A 186 -2.75 -19.75 7.84
C ALA A 186 -1.25 -20.10 7.69
N GLY A 187 -0.33 -19.25 8.15
CA GLY A 187 1.11 -19.44 7.96
C GLY A 187 1.72 -20.57 8.82
N ASN A 188 2.76 -21.23 8.29
CA ASN A 188 3.54 -22.25 8.96
C ASN A 188 4.90 -21.73 9.42
N GLY A 189 4.94 -21.08 10.59
CA GLY A 189 6.16 -20.50 11.18
C GLY A 189 7.28 -21.50 11.43
N PRO A 190 7.04 -22.69 12.02
CA PRO A 190 8.07 -23.71 12.18
C PRO A 190 8.76 -24.14 10.88
N ALA A 191 7.99 -24.34 9.80
CA ALA A 191 8.54 -24.67 8.49
C ALA A 191 9.40 -23.55 7.92
N PHE A 192 8.99 -22.29 8.08
CA PHE A 192 9.79 -21.14 7.68
C PHE A 192 11.11 -21.06 8.46
N ARG A 193 11.09 -21.21 9.80
CA ARG A 193 12.30 -21.21 10.62
C ARG A 193 13.27 -22.30 10.20
N TYR A 194 12.77 -23.52 9.98
CA TYR A 194 13.59 -24.65 9.51
C TYR A 194 14.26 -24.36 8.17
N LYS A 195 13.47 -23.89 7.19
CA LYS A 195 13.96 -23.55 5.85
C LYS A 195 15.08 -22.50 5.85
N HIS A 196 15.00 -21.54 6.77
CA HIS A 196 15.97 -20.43 6.87
C HIS A 196 17.05 -20.61 7.95
N GLY A 197 17.14 -21.80 8.56
CA GLY A 197 18.16 -22.12 9.55
C GLY A 197 18.01 -21.33 10.85
N ILE A 198 16.79 -20.91 11.21
CA ILE A 198 16.53 -20.14 12.43
C ILE A 198 16.08 -21.07 13.54
N LEU A 199 16.78 -21.04 14.68
CA LEU A 199 16.41 -21.84 15.86
C LEU A 199 15.00 -21.51 16.33
N SER A 200 14.25 -22.53 16.76
CA SER A 200 12.86 -22.39 17.23
C SER A 200 12.74 -21.45 18.43
N THR A 201 13.78 -21.35 19.25
CA THR A 201 13.84 -20.51 20.46
C THR A 201 14.36 -19.10 20.20
N ARG A 202 14.92 -18.81 19.01
CA ARG A 202 15.49 -17.50 18.71
C ARG A 202 14.38 -16.47 18.43
N PRO A 203 14.31 -15.36 19.17
CA PRO A 203 13.30 -14.35 18.95
C PRO A 203 13.53 -13.61 17.63
N ILE A 204 12.45 -13.44 16.84
CA ILE A 204 12.47 -12.77 15.56
C ILE A 204 11.70 -11.46 15.64
N ALA A 205 12.39 -10.35 15.35
CA ALA A 205 11.78 -9.10 14.93
C ALA A 205 11.72 -9.10 13.40
N LEU A 206 10.53 -8.94 12.82
CA LEU A 206 10.30 -9.04 11.37
C LEU A 206 10.01 -7.68 10.75
N PHE A 207 10.70 -7.34 9.68
CA PHE A 207 10.34 -6.28 8.73
C PHE A 207 9.92 -6.91 7.40
N VAL A 208 8.81 -6.45 6.84
CA VAL A 208 8.34 -6.83 5.49
C VAL A 208 8.13 -5.57 4.66
N GLY A 209 8.68 -5.54 3.45
CA GLY A 209 8.46 -4.44 2.52
C GLY A 209 9.59 -4.27 1.51
N ARG A 210 9.40 -3.31 0.58
CA ARG A 210 10.47 -2.92 -0.34
C ARG A 210 11.68 -2.42 0.44
N VAL A 211 12.86 -2.91 0.12
CA VAL A 211 14.12 -2.49 0.76
C VAL A 211 14.60 -1.20 0.09
N ALA A 212 14.05 -0.07 0.55
CA ALA A 212 14.29 1.25 -0.01
C ALA A 212 14.52 2.28 1.11
N HIS A 213 15.19 3.39 0.79
CA HIS A 213 15.59 4.38 1.79
C HIS A 213 14.40 4.99 2.54
N GLU A 214 13.29 5.22 1.84
CA GLU A 214 12.04 5.75 2.42
C GLU A 214 11.41 4.83 3.47
N LYS A 215 11.77 3.53 3.47
CA LYS A 215 11.29 2.57 4.49
C LYS A 215 12.07 2.63 5.80
N ASN A 216 13.14 3.42 5.82
CA ASN A 216 13.89 3.76 7.03
C ASN A 216 14.39 2.53 7.83
N ILE A 217 14.81 1.46 7.10
CA ILE A 217 15.28 0.21 7.72
C ILE A 217 16.57 0.45 8.52
N GLY A 218 17.38 1.44 8.12
CA GLY A 218 18.57 1.85 8.87
C GLY A 218 18.27 2.22 10.32
N PHE A 219 17.13 2.89 10.57
CA PHE A 219 16.64 3.18 11.93
C PHE A 219 16.42 1.90 12.74
N LEU A 220 15.88 0.83 12.11
CA LEU A 220 15.67 -0.47 12.77
C LEU A 220 17.00 -1.16 13.10
N LEU A 221 18.04 -0.97 12.27
CA LEU A 221 19.39 -1.47 12.57
C LEU A 221 19.98 -0.77 13.80
N ASP A 222 19.84 0.56 13.87
CA ASP A 222 20.30 1.35 15.02
C ASP A 222 19.51 0.96 16.29
N ALA A 223 18.19 0.78 16.17
CA ALA A 223 17.35 0.32 17.29
C ALA A 223 17.72 -1.10 17.75
N LEU A 224 18.11 -1.99 16.83
CA LEU A 224 18.50 -3.36 17.15
C LEU A 224 19.72 -3.42 18.08
N ILE A 225 20.66 -2.47 17.99
CA ILE A 225 21.80 -2.37 18.89
C ILE A 225 21.33 -2.27 20.35
N HIS A 226 20.34 -1.41 20.60
CA HIS A 226 19.79 -1.18 21.94
C HIS A 226 18.91 -2.36 22.39
N ALA A 227 18.12 -2.95 21.48
CA ALA A 227 17.32 -4.13 21.79
C ALA A 227 18.20 -5.32 22.24
N ARG A 228 19.35 -5.53 21.59
CA ARG A 228 20.29 -6.59 21.92
C ARG A 228 21.02 -6.42 23.26
N GLN A 229 21.06 -5.23 23.81
CA GLN A 229 21.56 -5.04 25.19
C GLN A 229 20.65 -5.71 26.21
N LEU A 230 19.36 -5.81 25.93
CA LEU A 230 18.35 -6.46 26.78
C LEU A 230 18.11 -7.92 26.40
N ARG A 231 18.21 -8.25 25.10
CA ARG A 231 17.99 -9.58 24.56
C ARG A 231 19.03 -9.88 23.45
N PRO A 232 20.22 -10.40 23.78
CA PRO A 232 21.37 -10.53 22.87
C PRO A 232 21.12 -11.41 21.63
N ASP A 233 20.20 -12.39 21.71
CA ASP A 233 19.89 -13.35 20.67
C ASP A 233 18.82 -12.91 19.67
N ILE A 234 18.30 -11.67 19.75
CA ILE A 234 17.33 -11.15 18.79
C ILE A 234 17.88 -11.23 17.36
N LEU A 235 17.04 -11.74 16.45
CA LEU A 235 17.26 -11.73 15.01
C LEU A 235 16.30 -10.74 14.36
N LEU A 236 16.82 -9.77 13.62
CA LEU A 236 16.03 -8.97 12.69
C LEU A 236 15.99 -9.69 11.34
N VAL A 237 14.79 -10.11 10.94
CA VAL A 237 14.54 -10.66 9.60
C VAL A 237 14.01 -9.55 8.72
N VAL A 238 14.66 -9.32 7.57
CA VAL A 238 14.26 -8.35 6.56
C VAL A 238 13.78 -9.11 5.33
N ALA A 239 12.46 -9.13 5.10
CA ALA A 239 11.83 -9.77 3.96
C ALA A 239 11.45 -8.74 2.90
N GLY A 240 12.04 -8.86 1.72
CA GLY A 240 11.86 -7.97 0.58
C GLY A 240 13.15 -7.68 -0.17
N GLU A 241 13.02 -6.96 -1.27
CA GLU A 241 14.12 -6.54 -2.13
C GLU A 241 14.01 -5.05 -2.45
N GLY A 242 15.10 -4.45 -2.91
CA GLY A 242 15.08 -3.07 -3.35
C GLY A 242 16.44 -2.38 -3.37
N PRO A 243 16.46 -1.11 -3.81
CA PRO A 243 17.70 -0.39 -4.12
C PRO A 243 18.60 -0.13 -2.90
N ALA A 244 18.07 -0.08 -1.67
CA ALA A 244 18.86 0.16 -0.46
C ALA A 244 19.56 -1.09 0.09
N MET A 245 19.41 -2.26 -0.52
CA MET A 245 19.93 -3.54 -0.01
C MET A 245 21.43 -3.51 0.26
N ASN A 246 22.22 -2.97 -0.68
CA ASN A 246 23.68 -2.95 -0.55
C ASN A 246 24.13 -1.99 0.57
N ASP A 247 23.49 -0.85 0.71
CA ASP A 247 23.80 0.14 1.74
C ASP A 247 23.47 -0.41 3.12
N LEU A 248 22.32 -1.09 3.27
CA LEU A 248 21.94 -1.73 4.52
C LEU A 248 22.88 -2.89 4.91
N LYS A 249 23.31 -3.71 3.95
CA LYS A 249 24.34 -4.76 4.20
C LYS A 249 25.66 -4.16 4.64
N ALA A 250 26.07 -3.03 4.08
CA ALA A 250 27.25 -2.31 4.51
C ALA A 250 27.08 -1.75 5.93
N GLN A 251 25.92 -1.16 6.25
CA GLN A 251 25.59 -0.68 7.59
C GLN A 251 25.59 -1.81 8.62
N VAL A 252 24.98 -2.96 8.33
CA VAL A 252 25.02 -4.17 9.17
C VAL A 252 26.46 -4.58 9.50
N LYS A 253 27.36 -4.53 8.49
CA LYS A 253 28.78 -4.85 8.71
C LYS A 253 29.45 -3.83 9.62
N THR A 254 29.22 -2.55 9.38
CA THR A 254 29.80 -1.44 10.16
C THR A 254 29.35 -1.46 11.61
N LEU A 255 28.07 -1.80 11.85
CA LEU A 255 27.46 -1.89 13.19
C LEU A 255 27.78 -3.22 13.93
N GLY A 256 28.49 -4.16 13.30
CA GLY A 256 28.79 -5.46 13.90
C GLY A 256 27.58 -6.37 14.08
N LEU A 257 26.53 -6.22 13.27
CA LEU A 257 25.24 -6.93 13.39
C LEU A 257 25.09 -8.14 12.46
N ARG A 258 26.19 -8.70 11.93
CA ARG A 258 26.12 -9.78 10.91
C ARG A 258 25.40 -11.04 11.41
N ASP A 259 25.50 -11.34 12.69
CA ASP A 259 24.85 -12.48 13.35
C ASP A 259 23.40 -12.18 13.77
N ALA A 260 22.99 -10.91 13.71
CA ALA A 260 21.71 -10.41 14.21
C ALA A 260 20.74 -9.96 13.12
N VAL A 261 21.15 -9.96 11.85
CA VAL A 261 20.30 -9.53 10.72
C VAL A 261 20.34 -10.56 9.61
N GLN A 262 19.17 -10.98 9.15
CA GLN A 262 19.04 -11.90 8.02
C GLN A 262 18.14 -11.29 6.94
N PHE A 263 18.70 -11.12 5.73
CA PHE A 263 17.96 -10.67 4.55
C PHE A 263 17.45 -11.90 3.81
N ILE A 264 16.12 -12.03 3.70
CA ILE A 264 15.47 -13.21 3.11
C ILE A 264 15.22 -13.04 1.60
N GLY A 265 15.11 -11.78 1.13
CA GLY A 265 14.71 -11.48 -0.25
C GLY A 265 13.19 -11.45 -0.41
N TYR A 266 12.75 -11.52 -1.67
CA TYR A 266 11.33 -11.54 -2.01
C TYR A 266 10.65 -12.84 -1.57
N LEU A 267 9.45 -12.71 -1.02
CA LEU A 267 8.57 -13.82 -0.64
C LEU A 267 7.26 -13.72 -1.43
N ASP A 268 6.80 -14.86 -1.97
CA ASP A 268 5.47 -14.91 -2.59
C ASP A 268 4.38 -14.69 -1.54
N ARG A 269 3.30 -14.04 -1.97
CA ARG A 269 2.22 -13.65 -1.07
C ARG A 269 1.27 -14.79 -0.70
N GLN A 270 1.31 -15.93 -1.41
CA GLN A 270 0.34 -17.01 -1.23
C GLN A 270 0.73 -17.94 -0.07
N GLN A 271 2.02 -18.26 0.06
CA GLN A 271 2.51 -19.20 1.07
C GLN A 271 3.69 -18.64 1.86
N ALA A 272 4.77 -18.24 1.20
CA ALA A 272 6.03 -17.92 1.88
C ALA A 272 5.92 -16.67 2.78
N LEU A 273 5.13 -15.68 2.39
CA LEU A 273 4.94 -14.48 3.19
C LEU A 273 4.06 -14.74 4.43
N PRO A 274 2.91 -15.42 4.37
CA PRO A 274 2.20 -15.90 5.57
C PRO A 274 3.07 -16.72 6.52
N ASP A 275 3.87 -17.66 6.00
CA ASP A 275 4.79 -18.46 6.83
C ASP A 275 5.83 -17.59 7.54
N CYS A 276 6.32 -16.54 6.87
CA CYS A 276 7.25 -15.58 7.43
C CYS A 276 6.63 -14.79 8.60
N TYR A 277 5.40 -14.29 8.44
CA TYR A 277 4.68 -13.62 9.54
C TYR A 277 4.46 -14.57 10.72
N ALA A 278 4.02 -15.80 10.46
CA ALA A 278 3.79 -16.80 11.51
C ALA A 278 5.07 -17.24 12.23
N ALA A 279 6.24 -17.06 11.62
CA ALA A 279 7.54 -17.41 12.22
C ALA A 279 8.03 -16.36 13.22
N ALA A 280 7.51 -15.14 13.20
CA ALA A 280 8.03 -14.00 13.94
C ALA A 280 7.38 -13.85 15.34
N ASP A 281 8.04 -13.08 16.20
CA ASP A 281 7.58 -12.77 17.55
C ASP A 281 7.08 -11.32 17.69
N ALA A 282 7.64 -10.40 16.88
CA ALA A 282 7.18 -9.02 16.75
C ALA A 282 7.37 -8.53 15.31
N PHE A 283 6.43 -7.73 14.80
CA PHE A 283 6.61 -6.99 13.58
C PHE A 283 7.19 -5.61 13.88
N VAL A 284 8.26 -5.20 13.20
CA VAL A 284 8.90 -3.91 13.40
C VAL A 284 8.85 -3.05 12.15
N PHE A 285 8.48 -1.76 12.29
CA PHE A 285 8.30 -0.90 11.14
C PHE A 285 8.63 0.56 11.46
N ALA A 286 9.39 1.22 10.58
CA ALA A 286 9.87 2.58 10.81
C ALA A 286 9.69 3.52 9.61
N SER A 287 8.92 3.12 8.59
CA SER A 287 8.64 3.96 7.42
C SER A 287 7.89 5.23 7.83
N ARG A 288 8.26 6.36 7.19
CA ARG A 288 7.65 7.67 7.43
C ARG A 288 6.77 8.16 6.28
N THR A 289 6.64 7.38 5.22
CA THR A 289 5.99 7.81 3.97
C THR A 289 4.84 6.91 3.54
N GLU A 290 4.37 6.03 4.44
CA GLU A 290 3.26 5.14 4.10
C GLU A 290 1.96 5.92 3.89
N THR A 291 1.28 5.61 2.82
CA THR A 291 -0.06 6.15 2.60
C THR A 291 -1.13 5.41 3.40
N GLN A 292 -0.89 4.12 3.73
CA GLN A 292 -1.74 3.28 4.59
C GLN A 292 -0.93 2.42 5.55
N GLY A 293 -0.06 1.53 5.05
CA GLY A 293 0.71 0.58 5.85
C GLY A 293 0.08 -0.81 5.93
N LEU A 294 -0.32 -1.38 4.79
CA LEU A 294 -0.96 -2.71 4.67
C LEU A 294 -0.20 -3.81 5.41
N VAL A 295 1.14 -3.78 5.41
CA VAL A 295 1.99 -4.78 6.06
C VAL A 295 1.80 -4.86 7.59
N LEU A 296 1.36 -3.76 8.23
CA LEU A 296 1.02 -3.78 9.65
C LEU A 296 -0.23 -4.63 9.90
N LEU A 297 -1.25 -4.45 9.05
CA LEU A 297 -2.49 -5.20 9.14
C LEU A 297 -2.30 -6.67 8.78
N GLU A 298 -1.43 -6.96 7.79
CA GLU A 298 -1.03 -8.33 7.44
C GLU A 298 -0.37 -9.04 8.64
N ALA A 299 0.55 -8.36 9.32
CA ALA A 299 1.17 -8.86 10.55
C ALA A 299 0.13 -9.10 11.66
N MET A 300 -0.76 -8.14 11.89
CA MET A 300 -1.82 -8.26 12.88
C MET A 300 -2.78 -9.41 12.56
N ALA A 301 -3.13 -9.63 11.29
CA ALA A 301 -3.96 -10.75 10.85
C ALA A 301 -3.30 -12.11 11.13
N ALA A 302 -1.97 -12.17 11.06
CA ALA A 302 -1.19 -13.35 11.46
C ALA A 302 -1.04 -13.52 12.99
N GLY A 303 -1.68 -12.66 13.80
CA GLY A 303 -1.55 -12.66 15.25
C GLY A 303 -0.19 -12.12 15.75
N LEU A 304 0.52 -11.37 14.91
CA LEU A 304 1.83 -10.82 15.23
C LEU A 304 1.68 -9.39 15.76
N PRO A 305 2.10 -9.10 17.02
CA PRO A 305 2.08 -7.74 17.55
C PRO A 305 3.02 -6.81 16.77
N VAL A 306 2.62 -5.56 16.64
CA VAL A 306 3.34 -4.56 15.87
C VAL A 306 4.05 -3.56 16.79
N ILE A 307 5.34 -3.29 16.54
CA ILE A 307 6.10 -2.20 17.14
C ILE A 307 6.53 -1.27 15.99
N ALA A 308 5.91 -0.09 15.88
CA ALA A 308 6.08 0.75 14.71
C ALA A 308 6.05 2.24 15.04
N LEU A 309 6.71 3.04 14.18
CA LEU A 309 6.54 4.49 14.22
C LEU A 309 5.15 4.85 13.67
N SER A 310 4.46 5.72 14.39
CA SER A 310 3.13 6.22 14.00
C SER A 310 3.29 7.50 13.20
N GLU A 311 3.46 7.35 11.88
CA GLU A 311 3.63 8.48 10.97
C GLU A 311 2.79 8.29 9.69
N MET A 312 2.22 9.38 9.19
CA MET A 312 1.39 9.38 7.97
C MET A 312 0.24 8.35 8.05
N GLY A 313 0.08 7.51 7.04
CA GLY A 313 -1.02 6.53 6.96
C GLY A 313 -0.98 5.41 8.00
N THR A 314 0.17 5.16 8.65
CA THR A 314 0.24 4.19 9.74
C THR A 314 -0.45 4.68 11.00
N THR A 315 -0.63 6.01 11.16
CA THR A 315 -1.29 6.61 12.33
C THR A 315 -2.71 6.11 12.52
N ASP A 316 -3.49 5.97 11.45
CA ASP A 316 -4.88 5.49 11.53
C ASP A 316 -4.97 4.07 12.08
N ILE A 317 -3.95 3.24 11.81
CA ILE A 317 -3.87 1.85 12.29
C ILE A 317 -3.35 1.80 13.73
N LEU A 318 -2.37 2.63 14.07
CA LEU A 318 -1.62 2.54 15.31
C LEU A 318 -2.21 3.37 16.46
N ALA A 319 -2.93 4.47 16.16
CA ALA A 319 -3.47 5.38 17.17
C ALA A 319 -4.37 4.71 18.23
N PRO A 320 -5.18 3.69 17.90
CA PRO A 320 -5.98 3.00 18.93
C PRO A 320 -5.15 2.16 19.91
N GLY A 321 -3.87 1.89 19.63
CA GLY A 321 -2.98 1.08 20.48
C GLY A 321 -3.35 -0.40 20.54
N ARG A 322 -4.24 -0.87 19.66
CA ARG A 322 -4.73 -2.27 19.64
C ARG A 322 -3.79 -3.17 18.86
N GLY A 323 -3.26 -4.19 19.53
CA GLY A 323 -2.29 -5.12 18.92
C GLY A 323 -0.94 -4.47 18.56
N ALA A 324 -0.68 -3.23 19.01
CA ALA A 324 0.50 -2.47 18.60
C ALA A 324 1.07 -1.60 19.73
N ILE A 325 2.36 -1.27 19.61
CA ILE A 325 3.05 -0.26 20.42
C ILE A 325 3.71 0.73 19.46
N SER A 326 3.57 2.03 19.73
CA SER A 326 4.19 3.09 18.93
C SER A 326 5.18 3.89 19.78
N PRO A 327 6.46 3.46 19.84
CA PRO A 327 7.50 4.21 20.54
C PRO A 327 7.81 5.54 19.82
N PRO A 328 8.42 6.49 20.52
CA PRO A 328 9.01 7.68 19.90
C PRO A 328 10.02 7.32 18.79
N ALA A 329 10.22 8.24 17.83
CA ALA A 329 11.15 8.06 16.72
C ALA A 329 12.63 8.24 17.14
N GLU A 330 13.02 7.56 18.20
CA GLU A 330 14.37 7.51 18.77
C GLU A 330 14.86 6.05 18.77
N PRO A 331 15.98 5.71 18.09
CA PRO A 331 16.46 4.33 17.98
C PRO A 331 16.64 3.65 19.34
N LYS A 332 17.12 4.40 20.34
CA LYS A 332 17.30 3.86 21.70
C LYS A 332 15.97 3.43 22.32
N VAL A 333 14.99 4.33 22.35
CA VAL A 333 13.68 4.08 22.98
C VAL A 333 12.93 2.97 22.23
N PHE A 334 12.98 2.98 20.90
CA PHE A 334 12.40 1.92 20.07
C PHE A 334 13.07 0.56 20.34
N GLY A 335 14.39 0.52 20.40
CA GLY A 335 15.16 -0.69 20.68
C GLY A 335 14.93 -1.24 22.09
N GLU A 336 14.91 -0.38 23.11
CA GLU A 336 14.57 -0.77 24.48
C GLU A 336 13.14 -1.34 24.56
N THR A 337 12.17 -0.71 23.87
CA THR A 337 10.78 -1.22 23.78
C THR A 337 10.75 -2.61 23.16
N LEU A 338 11.43 -2.82 22.05
CA LEU A 338 11.53 -4.13 21.38
C LEU A 338 12.20 -5.17 22.30
N GLY A 339 13.31 -4.83 22.95
CA GLY A 339 14.03 -5.71 23.87
C GLY A 339 13.18 -6.12 25.05
N HIS A 340 12.48 -5.19 25.69
CA HIS A 340 11.54 -5.47 26.78
C HIS A 340 10.36 -6.33 26.34
N PHE A 341 9.80 -6.06 25.15
CA PHE A 341 8.72 -6.84 24.56
C PHE A 341 9.12 -8.30 24.39
N LEU A 342 10.26 -8.56 23.77
CA LEU A 342 10.75 -9.92 23.50
C LEU A 342 11.27 -10.65 24.76
N ASN A 343 11.67 -9.92 25.80
CA ASN A 343 12.10 -10.49 27.08
C ASN A 343 10.93 -10.94 27.98
N ARG A 344 9.76 -10.31 27.84
CA ARG A 344 8.61 -10.55 28.73
C ARG A 344 7.34 -10.83 27.92
N PRO A 345 7.29 -11.92 27.12
CA PRO A 345 6.16 -12.18 26.22
C PRO A 345 4.83 -12.34 26.95
N GLY A 346 4.84 -12.77 28.22
CA GLY A 346 3.63 -12.86 29.04
C GLY A 346 2.97 -11.52 29.32
N THR A 347 3.77 -10.45 29.52
CA THR A 347 3.26 -9.10 29.79
C THR A 347 2.47 -8.54 28.57
N TRP A 348 2.84 -8.96 27.36
CA TRP A 348 2.32 -8.44 26.11
C TRP A 348 1.35 -9.41 25.40
N ARG A 349 0.90 -10.46 26.10
CA ARG A 349 -0.03 -11.45 25.55
C ARG A 349 -1.28 -10.80 24.95
N HIS A 350 -1.83 -9.80 25.64
CA HIS A 350 -3.02 -9.08 25.19
C HIS A 350 -2.87 -8.47 23.79
N LEU A 351 -1.69 -7.94 23.44
CA LEU A 351 -1.44 -7.40 22.10
C LEU A 351 -1.51 -8.49 21.02
N ARG A 352 -1.02 -9.69 21.32
CA ARG A 352 -1.10 -10.83 20.41
C ARG A 352 -2.53 -11.32 20.21
N GLU A 353 -3.35 -11.25 21.25
CA GLU A 353 -4.77 -11.61 21.22
C GLU A 353 -5.62 -10.54 20.52
N GLU A 354 -5.31 -9.28 20.71
CA GLU A 354 -6.01 -8.15 20.08
C GLU A 354 -5.70 -7.97 18.60
N ALA A 355 -4.46 -8.21 18.17
CA ALA A 355 -4.01 -7.92 16.80
C ALA A 355 -4.92 -8.53 15.73
N PRO A 356 -5.25 -9.85 15.75
CA PRO A 356 -6.13 -10.44 14.73
C PRO A 356 -7.58 -9.95 14.85
N VAL A 357 -8.05 -9.63 16.05
CA VAL A 357 -9.40 -9.08 16.26
C VAL A 357 -9.49 -7.67 15.67
N TYR A 358 -8.51 -6.84 15.91
CA TYR A 358 -8.45 -5.49 15.35
C TYR A 358 -8.30 -5.50 13.82
N ALA A 359 -7.50 -6.42 13.28
CA ALA A 359 -7.33 -6.56 11.84
C ALA A 359 -8.65 -6.85 11.10
N GLN A 360 -9.67 -7.43 11.76
CA GLN A 360 -10.97 -7.71 11.15
C GLN A 360 -11.73 -6.46 10.74
N GLU A 361 -11.54 -5.35 11.43
CA GLU A 361 -12.14 -4.07 11.06
C GLU A 361 -11.63 -3.56 9.70
N TRP A 362 -10.47 -4.05 9.28
CA TRP A 362 -9.77 -3.72 8.03
C TRP A 362 -9.86 -4.84 6.98
N SER A 363 -10.82 -5.77 7.13
CA SER A 363 -10.97 -6.88 6.19
C SER A 363 -11.33 -6.40 4.79
N ASP A 364 -10.90 -7.16 3.79
CA ASP A 364 -11.25 -6.92 2.38
C ASP A 364 -12.77 -6.87 2.16
N VAL A 365 -13.53 -7.75 2.84
CA VAL A 365 -15.00 -7.77 2.79
C VAL A 365 -15.60 -6.47 3.34
N SER A 366 -15.13 -6.01 4.51
CA SER A 366 -15.63 -4.77 5.13
C SER A 366 -15.31 -3.56 4.26
N MET A 367 -14.09 -3.47 3.72
CA MET A 367 -13.71 -2.35 2.87
C MET A 367 -14.42 -2.39 1.51
N ALA A 368 -14.64 -3.57 0.93
CA ALA A 368 -15.41 -3.71 -0.30
C ALA A 368 -16.89 -3.32 -0.12
N ALA A 369 -17.51 -3.64 1.02
CA ALA A 369 -18.86 -3.20 1.33
C ALA A 369 -18.96 -1.67 1.40
N ARG A 370 -17.99 -1.01 2.06
CA ARG A 370 -17.91 0.46 2.11
C ARG A 370 -17.70 1.07 0.72
N LEU A 371 -16.82 0.49 -0.11
CA LEU A 371 -16.57 0.96 -1.47
C LEU A 371 -17.80 0.79 -2.36
N ALA A 372 -18.50 -0.34 -2.26
CA ALA A 372 -19.74 -0.59 -2.99
C ALA A 372 -20.85 0.40 -2.61
N SER A 373 -20.94 0.78 -1.33
CA SER A 373 -21.87 1.83 -0.87
C SER A 373 -21.55 3.18 -1.49
N LEU A 374 -20.27 3.58 -1.48
CA LEU A 374 -19.81 4.82 -2.10
C LEU A 374 -20.11 4.85 -3.61
N TYR A 375 -19.89 3.74 -4.33
CA TYR A 375 -20.21 3.66 -5.74
C TYR A 375 -21.71 3.87 -6.03
N ARG A 376 -22.59 3.26 -5.20
CA ARG A 376 -24.05 3.44 -5.35
C ARG A 376 -24.46 4.88 -5.08
N GLU A 377 -23.87 5.52 -4.08
CA GLU A 377 -24.09 6.94 -3.78
C GLU A 377 -23.68 7.82 -4.97
N LEU A 378 -22.45 7.68 -5.47
CA LEU A 378 -21.94 8.47 -6.58
C LEU A 378 -22.74 8.26 -7.89
N ALA A 379 -23.18 7.02 -8.16
CA ALA A 379 -24.01 6.73 -9.32
C ALA A 379 -25.40 7.36 -9.22
N SER A 380 -25.98 7.46 -8.00
CA SER A 380 -27.29 8.05 -7.78
C SER A 380 -27.29 9.58 -7.95
N LEU A 381 -26.20 10.26 -7.67
CA LEU A 381 -26.07 11.72 -7.81
C LEU A 381 -26.18 12.21 -9.27
N LYS A 382 -26.04 11.32 -10.25
CA LYS A 382 -26.06 11.65 -11.69
C LYS A 382 -27.42 11.60 -12.37
N ILE A 383 -28.47 11.29 -11.65
CA ILE A 383 -29.85 11.36 -12.18
C ILE A 383 -30.37 12.82 -12.26
N ALA A 384 -29.60 13.80 -11.77
CA ALA A 384 -29.96 15.24 -11.88
C ALA A 384 -29.27 15.86 -13.11
N PRO A 385 -30.03 16.64 -13.97
CA PRO A 385 -29.50 17.19 -15.22
C PRO A 385 -28.49 18.32 -14.98
N GLU A 386 -27.46 18.29 -15.81
CA GLU A 386 -26.42 19.28 -16.14
C GLU A 386 -26.38 20.60 -15.34
N ARG A 387 -25.28 20.80 -14.57
CA ARG A 387 -24.84 22.17 -14.25
C ARG A 387 -24.21 22.78 -15.51
N PRO A 388 -24.68 23.97 -15.98
CA PRO A 388 -24.04 24.64 -17.09
C PRO A 388 -22.61 25.03 -16.73
N LEU A 389 -21.68 24.75 -17.65
CA LEU A 389 -20.30 25.19 -17.59
C LEU A 389 -20.23 26.71 -17.50
N THR A 390 -19.97 27.27 -16.32
CA THR A 390 -19.47 28.63 -16.21
C THR A 390 -18.05 28.64 -16.78
N ALA A 391 -17.88 29.26 -17.94
CA ALA A 391 -16.62 29.58 -18.53
C ALA A 391 -15.82 30.45 -17.51
N ALA A 392 -14.75 29.91 -16.95
CA ALA A 392 -13.76 30.70 -16.24
C ALA A 392 -12.69 31.09 -17.27
N ALA A 393 -12.60 32.38 -17.51
CA ALA A 393 -11.59 33.09 -18.27
C ALA A 393 -10.18 32.92 -17.67
#